data_8cc2c3199e1ea15495fbef7fe758c894
#
_entry.id   8cc2c3199e1ea15495fbef7fe758c894
#
_cell.length_a   1.000
_cell.length_b   1.000
_cell.length_c   1.000
_cell.angle_alpha   90.00
_cell.angle_beta   90.00
_cell.angle_gamma   90.00
#
_symmetry.space_group_name_H-M   'P 1'
#
loop_
_entity.id
_entity.type
_entity.pdbx_description
1 polymer ?
#
loop_
_entity_poly.entity_id
_entity_poly.type
_entity_poly.pdbx_seq_one_letter_code
_entity_poly.pdbx_strand_id
1 'polypeptide(L)'
;MKTLTSVAFAASLLAGTAAGGVEFNSNWPVKGKRVININTVVRVNQIEVSRDCNRGKDEAHLHTVDAVETFRKAVSDAIPEAKVTWAFSWRALQDQRPNYVAVRKRVVEYNHQYGDEITFIPGAYFAPMYNSRAQTNRDIHDGLKLVSEMVGGGYRPRSIVAGFLAADNLRFLAEEEGIHVAQGTIWSQCGIDNGDGDGSISYPYYPSLEHACKPAQGKADFIDCVNLDGWTCDFLCARKFGFEGGGNSRTGVGPIETYGRLGLKNGMKETRAVVRSHFGDNFKRNGFGWIVVNWEICLVKLNRPEYTAALTQWLKGVREEFPDTIVPLMSEFGEAWRRENPNNDKLDYRFVQRGNCIHRIFSEPNLEIRWYMNRKFRLATLRDWTKNEPEMIIDFTRYDLPAKEPPDASVRKPKRNWSLVNRINQKQRRREDAPIPLSALTEEERRLVDEYYQSPASSPMLK
;
A
#
# COMPACT_ATOMS: atom_id res chain seq x y z
N MET A 1 -14.87 58.88 -51.19
CA MET A 1 -15.43 58.52 -49.88
C MET A 1 -16.18 57.23 -50.05
N LYS A 2 -15.59 56.11 -49.56
CA LYS A 2 -16.23 54.79 -49.51
C LYS A 2 -16.31 54.41 -48.06
N THR A 3 -17.51 54.31 -47.56
CA THR A 3 -17.86 53.93 -46.20
C THR A 3 -17.65 52.42 -46.04
N LEU A 4 -16.78 51.99 -45.08
CA LEU A 4 -16.63 50.61 -44.65
C LEU A 4 -17.63 50.34 -43.51
N THR A 5 -18.52 49.42 -43.77
CA THR A 5 -19.45 48.90 -42.76
C THR A 5 -18.77 47.71 -42.03
N SER A 6 -18.50 47.87 -40.73
CA SER A 6 -17.97 46.79 -39.88
C SER A 6 -19.11 45.89 -39.45
N VAL A 7 -19.02 44.60 -39.77
CA VAL A 7 -19.90 43.56 -39.29
C VAL A 7 -19.26 42.96 -38.02
N ALA A 8 -19.89 43.19 -36.88
CA ALA A 8 -19.50 42.54 -35.61
C ALA A 8 -20.06 41.14 -35.57
N PHE A 9 -19.17 40.16 -35.50
CA PHE A 9 -19.50 38.75 -35.22
C PHE A 9 -19.66 38.59 -33.70
N ALA A 10 -20.86 38.39 -33.24
CA ALA A 10 -21.13 37.97 -31.85
C ALA A 10 -20.85 36.48 -31.72
N ALA A 11 -19.76 36.15 -31.08
CA ALA A 11 -19.48 34.76 -30.63
C ALA A 11 -20.33 34.47 -29.38
N SER A 12 -21.38 33.68 -29.55
CA SER A 12 -22.14 33.13 -28.43
C SER A 12 -21.28 32.06 -27.74
N LEU A 13 -20.76 32.36 -26.57
CA LEU A 13 -20.21 31.38 -25.65
C LEU A 13 -21.37 30.48 -25.18
N LEU A 14 -21.44 29.29 -25.72
CA LEU A 14 -22.16 28.21 -25.10
C LEU A 14 -21.39 27.83 -23.79
N ALA A 15 -21.89 28.30 -22.65
CA ALA A 15 -21.51 27.81 -21.34
C ALA A 15 -22.01 26.37 -21.25
N GLY A 16 -21.13 25.43 -21.59
CA GLY A 16 -21.32 24.03 -21.24
C GLY A 16 -21.37 23.94 -19.71
N THR A 17 -22.52 23.53 -19.18
CA THR A 17 -22.64 23.11 -17.79
C THR A 17 -21.63 21.97 -17.56
N ALA A 18 -20.51 22.27 -16.93
CA ALA A 18 -19.60 21.27 -16.42
C ALA A 18 -20.42 20.40 -15.45
N ALA A 19 -20.65 19.15 -15.83
CA ALA A 19 -21.10 18.13 -14.89
C ALA A 19 -20.07 18.16 -13.76
N GLY A 20 -20.49 18.55 -12.55
CA GLY A 20 -19.63 18.69 -11.39
C GLY A 20 -19.08 17.34 -10.97
N GLY A 21 -18.00 16.89 -11.62
CA GLY A 21 -17.21 15.75 -11.17
C GLY A 21 -16.60 16.08 -9.80
N VAL A 22 -16.53 15.09 -8.92
CA VAL A 22 -15.88 15.24 -7.61
C VAL A 22 -14.41 15.55 -7.86
N GLU A 23 -13.99 16.75 -7.47
CA GLU A 23 -12.66 17.28 -7.76
C GLU A 23 -11.57 16.55 -6.96
N PHE A 24 -10.39 16.38 -7.57
CA PHE A 24 -9.18 15.94 -6.88
C PHE A 24 -8.78 16.97 -5.83
N ASN A 25 -8.62 16.52 -4.59
CA ASN A 25 -8.26 17.40 -3.49
C ASN A 25 -7.19 16.80 -2.61
N SER A 26 -5.98 17.35 -2.66
CA SER A 26 -4.90 17.06 -1.72
C SER A 26 -4.63 18.21 -0.72
N ASN A 27 -5.40 19.30 -0.76
CA ASN A 27 -5.18 20.51 0.04
C ASN A 27 -5.75 20.38 1.47
N TRP A 28 -5.40 19.29 2.14
CA TRP A 28 -5.74 19.08 3.55
C TRP A 28 -4.51 18.60 4.32
N PRO A 29 -4.41 18.92 5.64
CA PRO A 29 -3.29 18.51 6.45
C PRO A 29 -3.37 17.01 6.73
N VAL A 30 -2.24 16.29 6.57
CA VAL A 30 -2.14 14.89 6.97
C VAL A 30 -2.10 14.78 8.50
N LYS A 31 -1.38 15.69 9.14
CA LYS A 31 -1.34 15.75 10.60
C LYS A 31 -2.74 15.94 11.19
N GLY A 32 -3.09 15.10 12.16
CA GLY A 32 -4.39 15.10 12.82
C GLY A 32 -5.48 14.33 12.07
N LYS A 33 -5.16 13.61 10.98
CA LYS A 33 -6.14 12.81 10.21
C LYS A 33 -5.95 11.32 10.40
N ARG A 34 -7.07 10.61 10.32
CA ARG A 34 -7.15 9.16 10.15
C ARG A 34 -7.58 8.87 8.73
N VAL A 35 -6.70 8.21 7.98
CA VAL A 35 -6.84 8.05 6.53
C VAL A 35 -6.95 6.57 6.19
N ILE A 36 -7.95 6.21 5.39
CA ILE A 36 -8.05 4.90 4.74
C ILE A 36 -7.93 5.12 3.24
N ASN A 37 -6.98 4.46 2.59
CA ASN A 37 -6.98 4.33 1.14
C ASN A 37 -7.56 2.97 0.74
N ILE A 38 -8.44 2.96 -0.25
CA ILE A 38 -9.05 1.75 -0.80
C ILE A 38 -8.59 1.61 -2.25
N ASN A 39 -7.80 0.58 -2.51
CA ASN A 39 -7.33 0.25 -3.84
C ASN A 39 -7.96 -1.07 -4.29
N THR A 40 -8.22 -1.21 -5.57
CA THR A 40 -8.73 -2.45 -6.16
C THR A 40 -8.09 -2.73 -7.51
N VAL A 41 -8.08 -3.99 -7.90
CA VAL A 41 -7.40 -4.46 -9.10
C VAL A 41 -8.34 -5.20 -10.02
N VAL A 42 -8.28 -4.83 -11.30
CA VAL A 42 -8.90 -5.54 -12.43
C VAL A 42 -7.78 -6.11 -13.29
N ARG A 43 -7.72 -7.42 -13.43
CA ARG A 43 -6.68 -8.12 -14.18
C ARG A 43 -7.26 -9.29 -14.98
N VAL A 44 -6.50 -9.84 -15.91
CA VAL A 44 -6.90 -11.04 -16.66
C VAL A 44 -6.29 -12.30 -16.07
N ASN A 45 -5.02 -12.24 -15.72
CA ASN A 45 -4.32 -13.34 -15.08
C ASN A 45 -3.78 -12.93 -13.71
N GLN A 46 -3.69 -13.88 -12.82
CA GLN A 46 -3.13 -13.62 -11.48
C GLN A 46 -1.73 -12.99 -11.55
N ILE A 47 -0.90 -13.43 -12.51
CA ILE A 47 0.44 -12.89 -12.73
C ILE A 47 0.58 -12.55 -14.20
N GLU A 48 0.56 -11.28 -14.53
CA GLU A 48 0.80 -10.77 -15.88
C GLU A 48 2.25 -10.30 -15.98
N VAL A 49 3.14 -11.20 -16.40
CA VAL A 49 4.57 -10.95 -16.44
C VAL A 49 4.94 -9.84 -17.42
N SER A 50 4.37 -9.91 -18.63
CA SER A 50 4.53 -8.92 -19.68
C SER A 50 3.33 -8.98 -20.62
N ARG A 51 3.37 -8.17 -21.69
CA ARG A 51 2.34 -8.19 -22.74
C ARG A 51 2.09 -9.58 -23.32
N ASP A 52 3.15 -10.37 -23.46
CA ASP A 52 3.15 -11.64 -24.16
C ASP A 52 3.33 -12.87 -23.26
N CYS A 53 3.73 -12.67 -22.04
CA CYS A 53 4.05 -13.77 -21.13
C CYS A 53 3.28 -13.62 -19.82
N ASN A 54 2.32 -14.50 -19.62
CA ASN A 54 1.49 -14.52 -18.41
C ASN A 54 1.66 -15.85 -17.69
N ARG A 55 1.60 -15.77 -16.38
CA ARG A 55 1.61 -16.89 -15.46
C ARG A 55 0.36 -16.86 -14.59
N GLY A 56 -0.04 -18.02 -14.14
CA GLY A 56 -1.27 -18.14 -13.35
C GLY A 56 -2.50 -18.39 -14.22
N LYS A 57 -3.63 -18.51 -13.56
CA LYS A 57 -4.90 -18.84 -14.20
C LYS A 57 -5.54 -17.61 -14.81
N ASP A 58 -6.29 -17.79 -15.88
CA ASP A 58 -7.21 -16.77 -16.40
C ASP A 58 -8.35 -16.57 -15.39
N GLU A 59 -8.50 -15.34 -14.91
CA GLU A 59 -9.51 -14.92 -13.94
C GLU A 59 -10.68 -14.17 -14.58
N ALA A 60 -10.79 -14.16 -15.90
CA ALA A 60 -11.78 -13.35 -16.62
C ALA A 60 -13.22 -13.56 -16.15
N HIS A 61 -13.59 -14.79 -15.82
CA HIS A 61 -14.93 -15.13 -15.33
C HIS A 61 -15.25 -14.52 -13.95
N LEU A 62 -14.24 -14.02 -13.23
CA LEU A 62 -14.37 -13.37 -11.92
C LEU A 62 -14.50 -11.85 -12.03
N HIS A 63 -13.97 -11.26 -13.12
CA HIS A 63 -14.02 -9.83 -13.37
C HIS A 63 -15.27 -9.44 -14.16
N THR A 64 -16.39 -9.29 -13.44
CA THR A 64 -17.70 -8.98 -14.00
C THR A 64 -18.22 -7.63 -13.51
N VAL A 65 -19.16 -7.03 -14.25
CA VAL A 65 -19.80 -5.77 -13.81
C VAL A 65 -20.45 -5.95 -12.45
N ASP A 66 -21.14 -7.07 -12.21
CA ASP A 66 -21.75 -7.36 -10.91
C ASP A 66 -20.74 -7.42 -9.75
N ALA A 67 -19.53 -7.97 -9.99
CA ALA A 67 -18.46 -7.95 -8.98
C ALA A 67 -17.98 -6.52 -8.65
N VAL A 68 -17.81 -5.71 -9.69
CA VAL A 68 -17.42 -4.29 -9.59
C VAL A 68 -18.49 -3.48 -8.86
N GLU A 69 -19.76 -3.66 -9.22
CA GLU A 69 -20.90 -2.98 -8.59
C GLU A 69 -21.07 -3.41 -7.13
N THR A 70 -20.96 -4.70 -6.84
CA THR A 70 -21.04 -5.24 -5.47
C THR A 70 -19.96 -4.64 -4.58
N PHE A 71 -18.73 -4.59 -5.07
CA PHE A 71 -17.62 -3.98 -4.33
C PHE A 71 -17.83 -2.48 -4.11
N ARG A 72 -18.11 -1.73 -5.18
CA ARG A 72 -18.25 -0.26 -5.07
C ARG A 72 -19.44 0.13 -4.19
N LYS A 73 -20.54 -0.64 -4.30
CA LYS A 73 -21.71 -0.47 -3.43
C LYS A 73 -21.37 -0.73 -1.96
N ALA A 74 -20.59 -1.78 -1.65
CA ALA A 74 -20.17 -2.07 -0.29
C ALA A 74 -19.39 -0.90 0.35
N VAL A 75 -18.58 -0.20 -0.44
CA VAL A 75 -17.87 1.03 -0.01
C VAL A 75 -18.83 2.20 0.17
N SER A 76 -19.69 2.48 -0.83
CA SER A 76 -20.62 3.63 -0.81
C SER A 76 -21.67 3.54 0.28
N ASP A 77 -22.18 2.32 0.55
CA ASP A 77 -23.18 2.10 1.60
C ASP A 77 -22.62 2.33 3.01
N ALA A 78 -21.29 2.27 3.13
CA ALA A 78 -20.62 2.54 4.39
C ALA A 78 -20.23 4.02 4.52
N ILE A 79 -19.57 4.57 3.50
CA ILE A 79 -19.03 5.92 3.47
C ILE A 79 -19.31 6.49 2.07
N PRO A 80 -20.42 7.23 1.87
CA PRO A 80 -20.84 7.71 0.55
C PRO A 80 -19.80 8.56 -0.17
N GLU A 81 -19.02 9.35 0.57
CA GLU A 81 -17.96 10.22 0.05
C GLU A 81 -16.62 9.50 -0.18
N ALA A 82 -16.51 8.21 0.15
CA ALA A 82 -15.28 7.45 -0.04
C ALA A 82 -14.91 7.33 -1.52
N LYS A 83 -13.64 7.53 -1.81
CA LYS A 83 -13.04 7.36 -3.14
C LYS A 83 -12.26 6.06 -3.21
N VAL A 84 -12.20 5.47 -4.40
CA VAL A 84 -11.51 4.21 -4.69
C VAL A 84 -10.48 4.43 -5.80
N THR A 85 -9.31 3.83 -5.66
CA THR A 85 -8.31 3.75 -6.74
C THR A 85 -8.43 2.42 -7.46
N TRP A 86 -8.79 2.46 -8.74
CA TRP A 86 -8.98 1.29 -9.62
C TRP A 86 -7.73 1.08 -10.46
N ALA A 87 -7.03 0.00 -10.27
CA ALA A 87 -5.84 -0.35 -11.02
C ALA A 87 -6.13 -1.44 -12.05
N PHE A 88 -5.88 -1.14 -13.32
CA PHE A 88 -6.05 -2.09 -14.42
C PHE A 88 -4.72 -2.66 -14.84
N SER A 89 -4.66 -3.98 -15.03
CA SER A 89 -3.52 -4.63 -15.65
C SER A 89 -3.45 -4.38 -17.15
N TRP A 90 -2.29 -4.64 -17.74
CA TRP A 90 -2.07 -4.47 -19.19
C TRP A 90 -3.15 -5.17 -20.03
N ARG A 91 -3.40 -6.44 -19.74
CA ARG A 91 -4.39 -7.21 -20.50
C ARG A 91 -5.82 -6.75 -20.23
N ALA A 92 -6.16 -6.40 -19.00
CA ALA A 92 -7.50 -5.93 -18.67
C ALA A 92 -7.86 -4.60 -19.36
N LEU A 93 -6.87 -3.77 -19.70
CA LEU A 93 -7.07 -2.55 -20.50
C LEU A 93 -7.40 -2.86 -21.95
N GLN A 94 -6.88 -3.94 -22.51
CA GLN A 94 -6.98 -4.25 -23.93
C GLN A 94 -7.94 -5.38 -24.29
N ASP A 95 -8.34 -6.19 -23.31
CA ASP A 95 -9.20 -7.36 -23.53
C ASP A 95 -10.57 -6.95 -24.10
N GLN A 96 -10.95 -7.56 -25.23
CA GLN A 96 -12.20 -7.26 -25.93
C GLN A 96 -13.36 -8.17 -25.54
N ARG A 97 -13.14 -9.08 -24.58
CA ARG A 97 -14.25 -9.88 -24.05
C ARG A 97 -15.33 -8.96 -23.46
N PRO A 98 -16.64 -9.29 -23.67
CA PRO A 98 -17.73 -8.40 -23.27
C PRO A 98 -17.70 -7.96 -21.79
N ASN A 99 -17.26 -8.84 -20.88
CA ASN A 99 -17.13 -8.52 -19.47
C ASN A 99 -16.12 -7.42 -19.22
N TYR A 100 -14.92 -7.47 -19.84
CA TYR A 100 -13.90 -6.41 -19.65
C TYR A 100 -14.31 -5.08 -20.27
N VAL A 101 -14.94 -5.11 -21.46
CA VAL A 101 -15.48 -3.89 -22.08
C VAL A 101 -16.50 -3.24 -21.13
N ALA A 102 -17.42 -4.03 -20.59
CA ALA A 102 -18.44 -3.54 -19.67
C ALA A 102 -17.85 -3.07 -18.33
N VAL A 103 -16.85 -3.77 -17.77
CA VAL A 103 -16.16 -3.38 -16.53
C VAL A 103 -15.44 -2.04 -16.74
N ARG A 104 -14.68 -1.87 -17.81
CA ARG A 104 -14.00 -0.59 -18.13
C ARG A 104 -15.00 0.56 -18.19
N LYS A 105 -16.11 0.37 -18.91
CA LYS A 105 -17.16 1.39 -19.02
C LYS A 105 -17.73 1.73 -17.63
N ARG A 106 -18.06 0.73 -16.81
CA ARG A 106 -18.62 0.94 -15.47
C ARG A 106 -17.65 1.68 -14.55
N VAL A 107 -16.36 1.36 -14.58
CA VAL A 107 -15.36 2.02 -13.74
C VAL A 107 -15.13 3.47 -14.19
N VAL A 108 -15.19 3.76 -15.48
CA VAL A 108 -15.18 5.15 -16.00
C VAL A 108 -16.41 5.94 -15.50
N GLU A 109 -17.59 5.31 -15.45
CA GLU A 109 -18.77 5.93 -14.82
C GLU A 109 -18.53 6.28 -13.34
N TYR A 110 -17.82 5.43 -12.59
CA TYR A 110 -17.46 5.71 -11.19
C TYR A 110 -16.45 6.83 -11.04
N ASN A 111 -15.51 6.96 -11.96
CA ASN A 111 -14.62 8.13 -12.01
C ASN A 111 -15.43 9.43 -12.10
N HIS A 112 -16.43 9.48 -12.97
CA HIS A 112 -17.30 10.67 -13.11
C HIS A 112 -18.24 10.86 -11.93
N GLN A 113 -18.79 9.79 -11.38
CA GLN A 113 -19.81 9.85 -10.33
C GLN A 113 -19.23 10.11 -8.94
N TYR A 114 -18.12 9.46 -8.60
CA TYR A 114 -17.54 9.47 -7.25
C TYR A 114 -16.18 10.16 -7.16
N GLY A 115 -15.60 10.51 -8.29
CA GLY A 115 -14.21 10.98 -8.35
C GLY A 115 -13.19 9.88 -8.07
N ASP A 116 -13.53 8.63 -8.33
CA ASP A 116 -12.61 7.50 -8.22
C ASP A 116 -11.44 7.67 -9.18
N GLU A 117 -10.24 7.31 -8.76
CA GLU A 117 -9.06 7.30 -9.64
C GLU A 117 -8.99 6.00 -10.43
N ILE A 118 -8.60 6.09 -11.69
CA ILE A 118 -8.28 4.94 -12.53
C ILE A 118 -6.81 5.01 -12.87
N THR A 119 -6.08 3.93 -12.61
CA THR A 119 -4.65 3.84 -12.84
C THR A 119 -4.22 2.49 -13.40
N PHE A 120 -2.93 2.31 -13.58
CA PHE A 120 -2.31 1.11 -14.10
C PHE A 120 -1.66 0.30 -12.98
N ILE A 121 -1.63 -1.04 -13.15
CA ILE A 121 -0.86 -1.96 -12.32
C ILE A 121 0.10 -2.78 -13.18
N PRO A 122 1.42 -2.50 -13.14
CA PRO A 122 2.39 -3.25 -13.90
C PRO A 122 2.55 -4.67 -13.37
N GLY A 123 2.52 -5.66 -14.28
CA GLY A 123 2.76 -7.06 -13.95
C GLY A 123 1.78 -7.67 -12.96
N ALA A 124 0.61 -7.06 -12.74
CA ALA A 124 -0.39 -7.46 -11.74
C ALA A 124 0.26 -7.73 -10.36
N TYR A 125 0.98 -6.73 -9.82
CA TYR A 125 1.81 -6.69 -8.60
C TYR A 125 3.26 -7.19 -8.74
N PHE A 126 3.63 -7.89 -9.80
CA PHE A 126 4.88 -8.64 -9.82
C PHE A 126 5.88 -8.19 -10.89
N ALA A 127 5.73 -6.98 -11.41
CA ALA A 127 6.56 -6.51 -12.53
C ALA A 127 8.06 -6.75 -12.34
N PRO A 128 8.75 -6.26 -11.28
CA PRO A 128 10.19 -6.46 -11.16
C PRO A 128 10.58 -7.90 -10.81
N MET A 129 9.62 -8.74 -10.43
CA MET A 129 9.88 -10.15 -10.18
C MET A 129 10.16 -10.92 -11.48
N TYR A 130 9.58 -10.47 -12.60
CA TYR A 130 9.58 -11.19 -13.85
C TYR A 130 10.16 -10.40 -15.01
N ASN A 131 10.15 -9.07 -14.96
CA ASN A 131 10.62 -8.19 -16.02
C ASN A 131 11.93 -7.49 -15.68
N SER A 132 12.62 -7.01 -16.71
CA SER A 132 13.67 -6.01 -16.53
C SER A 132 13.06 -4.67 -16.13
N ARG A 133 13.83 -3.81 -15.48
CA ARG A 133 13.45 -2.43 -15.15
C ARG A 133 13.01 -1.66 -16.38
N ALA A 134 13.78 -1.76 -17.46
CA ALA A 134 13.48 -1.11 -18.73
C ALA A 134 12.15 -1.59 -19.34
N GLN A 135 11.81 -2.89 -19.24
CA GLN A 135 10.52 -3.39 -19.70
C GLN A 135 9.39 -2.86 -18.81
N THR A 136 9.59 -2.86 -17.50
CA THR A 136 8.62 -2.32 -16.55
C THR A 136 8.34 -0.84 -16.83
N ASN A 137 9.37 -0.02 -17.11
CA ASN A 137 9.20 1.39 -17.48
C ASN A 137 8.37 1.57 -18.76
N ARG A 138 8.64 0.76 -19.79
CA ARG A 138 7.82 0.79 -21.02
C ARG A 138 6.37 0.38 -20.76
N ASP A 139 6.15 -0.65 -19.95
CA ASP A 139 4.81 -1.11 -19.61
C ASP A 139 4.05 -0.06 -18.78
N ILE A 140 4.73 0.65 -17.89
CA ILE A 140 4.17 1.78 -17.14
C ILE A 140 3.75 2.90 -18.10
N HIS A 141 4.65 3.38 -18.95
CA HIS A 141 4.36 4.44 -19.91
C HIS A 141 3.14 4.12 -20.77
N ASP A 142 3.17 2.98 -21.43
CA ASP A 142 2.09 2.57 -22.32
C ASP A 142 0.79 2.26 -21.59
N GLY A 143 0.87 1.67 -20.38
CA GLY A 143 -0.29 1.37 -19.55
C GLY A 143 -1.00 2.64 -19.04
N LEU A 144 -0.25 3.64 -18.60
CA LEU A 144 -0.79 4.95 -18.21
C LEU A 144 -1.44 5.68 -19.40
N LYS A 145 -0.84 5.58 -20.59
CA LYS A 145 -1.42 6.10 -21.82
C LYS A 145 -2.76 5.42 -22.14
N LEU A 146 -2.83 4.09 -22.08
CA LEU A 146 -4.08 3.35 -22.29
C LEU A 146 -5.17 3.73 -21.28
N VAL A 147 -4.82 3.94 -20.01
CA VAL A 147 -5.77 4.44 -19.00
C VAL A 147 -6.28 5.82 -19.39
N SER A 148 -5.41 6.74 -19.80
CA SER A 148 -5.78 8.09 -20.22
C SER A 148 -6.73 8.06 -21.44
N GLU A 149 -6.45 7.20 -22.42
CA GLU A 149 -7.29 7.00 -23.61
C GLU A 149 -8.65 6.39 -23.24
N MET A 150 -8.68 5.41 -22.32
CA MET A 150 -9.90 4.76 -21.86
C MET A 150 -10.87 5.73 -21.16
N VAL A 151 -10.34 6.62 -20.31
CA VAL A 151 -11.16 7.60 -19.59
C VAL A 151 -11.50 8.79 -20.47
N GLY A 152 -10.58 9.24 -21.33
CA GLY A 152 -10.77 10.38 -22.21
C GLY A 152 -10.71 11.73 -21.49
N GLY A 153 -11.14 12.80 -22.17
CA GLY A 153 -11.28 14.14 -21.57
C GLY A 153 -9.99 14.74 -21.00
N GLY A 154 -8.82 14.28 -21.46
CA GLY A 154 -7.53 14.75 -20.93
C GLY A 154 -7.15 14.15 -19.59
N TYR A 155 -7.84 13.10 -19.15
CA TYR A 155 -7.56 12.41 -17.90
C TYR A 155 -6.11 11.91 -17.85
N ARG A 156 -5.49 12.06 -16.67
CA ARG A 156 -4.18 11.49 -16.38
C ARG A 156 -4.18 10.88 -14.99
N PRO A 157 -3.74 9.61 -14.83
CA PRO A 157 -3.51 9.02 -13.51
C PRO A 157 -2.49 9.84 -12.70
N ARG A 158 -2.67 9.90 -11.40
CA ARG A 158 -1.80 10.64 -10.47
C ARG A 158 -1.03 9.74 -9.51
N SER A 159 -1.32 8.45 -9.55
CA SER A 159 -0.62 7.43 -8.79
C SER A 159 -0.48 6.15 -9.61
N ILE A 160 0.33 5.22 -9.09
CA ILE A 160 0.40 3.86 -9.61
C ILE A 160 0.22 2.86 -8.47
N VAL A 161 -0.50 1.78 -8.74
CA VAL A 161 -0.63 0.65 -7.83
C VAL A 161 0.31 -0.45 -8.28
N ALA A 162 1.26 -0.83 -7.43
CA ALA A 162 2.15 -1.96 -7.68
C ALA A 162 2.50 -2.64 -6.36
N GLY A 163 2.69 -3.94 -6.36
CA GLY A 163 3.14 -4.64 -5.17
C GLY A 163 4.63 -4.39 -4.90
N PHE A 164 5.41 -4.33 -5.99
CA PHE A 164 6.84 -4.04 -5.94
C PHE A 164 7.25 -3.24 -7.17
N LEU A 165 8.05 -2.22 -6.94
CA LEU A 165 8.78 -1.49 -7.98
C LEU A 165 10.24 -1.37 -7.58
N ALA A 166 11.13 -1.44 -8.56
CA ALA A 166 12.52 -1.10 -8.36
C ALA A 166 12.70 0.41 -8.17
N ALA A 167 13.78 0.83 -7.53
CA ALA A 167 14.13 2.24 -7.39
C ALA A 167 14.17 2.97 -8.74
N ASP A 168 14.69 2.34 -9.79
CA ASP A 168 14.71 2.89 -11.15
C ASP A 168 13.31 3.08 -11.73
N ASN A 169 12.35 2.21 -11.42
CA ASN A 169 10.96 2.38 -11.86
C ASN A 169 10.26 3.54 -11.12
N LEU A 170 10.53 3.70 -9.82
CA LEU A 170 10.00 4.84 -9.05
C LEU A 170 10.60 6.18 -9.52
N ARG A 171 11.89 6.18 -9.88
CA ARG A 171 12.54 7.33 -10.49
C ARG A 171 11.91 7.67 -11.85
N PHE A 172 11.71 6.68 -12.71
CA PHE A 172 11.03 6.85 -14.01
C PHE A 172 9.63 7.45 -13.85
N LEU A 173 8.84 6.99 -12.88
CA LEU A 173 7.54 7.56 -12.58
C LEU A 173 7.61 9.05 -12.26
N ALA A 174 8.56 9.46 -11.42
CA ALA A 174 8.70 10.85 -11.01
C ALA A 174 9.22 11.75 -12.14
N GLU A 175 10.29 11.32 -12.83
CA GLU A 175 11.04 12.14 -13.77
C GLU A 175 10.40 12.16 -15.17
N GLU A 176 9.84 11.03 -15.63
CA GLU A 176 9.33 10.90 -17.00
C GLU A 176 7.80 10.96 -17.08
N GLU A 177 7.09 10.38 -16.11
CA GLU A 177 5.63 10.36 -16.11
C GLU A 177 4.99 11.46 -15.25
N GLY A 178 5.78 12.15 -14.41
CA GLY A 178 5.29 13.17 -13.50
C GLY A 178 4.36 12.62 -12.41
N ILE A 179 4.53 11.34 -12.06
CA ILE A 179 3.76 10.66 -11.01
C ILE A 179 4.61 10.56 -9.74
N HIS A 180 4.16 11.20 -8.68
CA HIS A 180 4.88 11.32 -7.42
C HIS A 180 4.30 10.48 -6.28
N VAL A 181 3.38 9.56 -6.57
CA VAL A 181 2.76 8.65 -5.59
C VAL A 181 2.70 7.24 -6.15
N ALA A 182 3.29 6.30 -5.46
CA ALA A 182 3.27 4.89 -5.84
C ALA A 182 3.00 3.99 -4.63
N GLN A 183 2.13 3.00 -4.79
CA GLN A 183 2.12 1.83 -3.93
C GLN A 183 3.19 0.87 -4.47
N GLY A 184 4.43 1.05 -4.04
CA GLY A 184 5.60 0.42 -4.65
C GLY A 184 6.29 -0.63 -3.81
N THR A 185 5.83 -0.89 -2.58
CA THR A 185 6.38 -1.92 -1.69
C THR A 185 5.31 -2.52 -0.80
N ILE A 186 5.63 -3.68 -0.22
CA ILE A 186 4.88 -4.28 0.89
C ILE A 186 5.85 -4.53 2.02
N TRP A 187 5.78 -3.71 3.05
CA TRP A 187 6.76 -3.57 4.14
C TRP A 187 7.11 -4.85 4.88
N SER A 188 6.21 -5.81 4.88
CA SER A 188 6.34 -7.05 5.64
C SER A 188 6.35 -8.32 4.77
N GLN A 189 6.38 -8.20 3.45
CA GLN A 189 6.27 -9.38 2.58
C GLN A 189 7.57 -10.16 2.50
N CYS A 190 7.50 -11.47 2.74
CA CYS A 190 8.60 -12.42 2.68
C CYS A 190 8.09 -13.79 2.22
N GLY A 191 8.73 -14.36 1.20
CA GLY A 191 8.44 -15.71 0.71
C GLY A 191 7.04 -15.92 0.13
N ILE A 192 6.38 -14.85 -0.35
CA ILE A 192 5.06 -14.89 -0.93
C ILE A 192 5.15 -14.60 -2.43
N ASP A 193 4.32 -15.29 -3.20
CA ASP A 193 4.13 -15.04 -4.63
C ASP A 193 5.43 -15.02 -5.44
N ASN A 194 6.35 -15.93 -5.12
CA ASN A 194 7.66 -16.12 -5.77
C ASN A 194 8.69 -15.00 -5.53
N GLY A 195 8.50 -14.14 -4.55
CA GLY A 195 9.47 -13.10 -4.21
C GLY A 195 9.47 -12.73 -2.75
N ASP A 196 10.52 -12.05 -2.38
CA ASP A 196 10.68 -11.41 -1.09
C ASP A 196 10.81 -9.91 -1.29
N GLY A 197 9.97 -9.11 -0.64
CA GLY A 197 9.96 -7.65 -0.74
C GLY A 197 9.92 -6.95 0.61
N ASP A 198 10.38 -7.63 1.66
CA ASP A 198 10.44 -7.11 3.01
C ASP A 198 11.59 -6.11 3.19
N GLY A 199 11.43 -5.19 4.10
CA GLY A 199 12.50 -4.29 4.51
C GLY A 199 12.19 -2.82 4.38
N SER A 200 11.06 -2.46 3.77
CA SER A 200 10.60 -1.08 3.69
C SER A 200 10.01 -0.57 5.01
N ILE A 201 9.55 0.65 4.99
CA ILE A 201 8.77 1.28 6.05
C ILE A 201 7.28 1.05 5.77
N SER A 202 6.48 0.90 6.83
CA SER A 202 5.03 0.66 6.71
C SER A 202 4.20 1.92 6.45
N TYR A 203 4.79 3.09 6.56
CA TYR A 203 4.17 4.40 6.32
C TYR A 203 4.90 5.14 5.19
N PRO A 204 4.38 6.29 4.70
CA PRO A 204 4.94 6.98 3.56
C PRO A 204 6.41 7.38 3.75
N TYR A 205 7.21 7.24 2.69
CA TYR A 205 8.60 7.70 2.65
C TYR A 205 9.05 7.94 1.22
N TYR A 206 10.16 8.62 1.03
CA TYR A 206 10.84 8.74 -0.25
C TYR A 206 11.93 7.68 -0.38
N PRO A 207 11.93 6.86 -1.44
CA PRO A 207 12.91 5.81 -1.62
C PRO A 207 14.28 6.36 -2.04
N SER A 208 15.30 5.55 -1.76
CA SER A 208 16.67 5.74 -2.18
C SER A 208 16.86 5.28 -3.63
N LEU A 209 17.82 5.90 -4.34
CA LEU A 209 18.29 5.43 -5.65
C LEU A 209 18.96 4.04 -5.59
N GLU A 210 19.43 3.62 -4.42
CA GLU A 210 20.09 2.33 -4.24
C GLU A 210 19.09 1.16 -4.16
N HIS A 211 17.91 1.41 -3.52
CA HIS A 211 16.94 0.35 -3.24
C HIS A 211 15.58 0.93 -2.85
N ALA A 212 14.51 0.45 -3.49
CA ALA A 212 13.15 0.93 -3.23
C ALA A 212 12.69 0.79 -1.77
N CYS A 213 13.14 -0.26 -1.06
CA CYS A 213 12.81 -0.46 0.36
C CYS A 213 13.62 0.45 1.31
N LYS A 214 14.68 1.11 0.83
CA LYS A 214 15.53 2.00 1.62
C LYS A 214 15.00 3.42 1.54
N PRO A 215 14.73 4.11 2.66
CA PRO A 215 14.49 5.54 2.65
C PRO A 215 15.72 6.30 2.16
N ALA A 216 15.52 7.31 1.32
CA ALA A 216 16.58 8.19 0.86
C ALA A 216 17.33 8.83 2.03
N GLN A 217 18.66 8.83 1.97
CA GLN A 217 19.54 9.34 3.03
C GLN A 217 19.83 10.83 2.90
N GLY A 218 19.58 11.42 1.75
CA GLY A 218 19.80 12.85 1.48
C GLY A 218 19.44 13.20 0.03
N LYS A 219 19.69 14.44 -0.37
CA LYS A 219 19.31 14.96 -1.69
C LYS A 219 19.91 14.19 -2.87
N ALA A 220 21.13 13.69 -2.74
CA ALA A 220 21.81 12.96 -3.80
C ALA A 220 21.29 11.54 -4.01
N ASP A 221 20.48 11.05 -3.07
CA ASP A 221 19.93 9.69 -3.01
C ASP A 221 18.41 9.67 -3.10
N PHE A 222 17.79 10.79 -3.46
CA PHE A 222 16.37 11.07 -3.33
C PHE A 222 15.62 10.79 -4.63
N ILE A 223 14.54 10.02 -4.54
CA ILE A 223 13.54 9.86 -5.60
C ILE A 223 12.27 10.61 -5.19
N ASP A 224 11.83 11.60 -5.97
CA ASP A 224 10.63 12.40 -5.69
C ASP A 224 9.33 11.64 -6.02
N CYS A 225 9.20 10.46 -5.46
CA CYS A 225 8.00 9.62 -5.53
C CYS A 225 7.71 9.07 -4.13
N VAL A 226 6.62 9.49 -3.52
CA VAL A 226 6.18 8.95 -2.23
C VAL A 226 5.86 7.48 -2.39
N ASN A 227 6.62 6.63 -1.70
CA ASN A 227 6.40 5.20 -1.71
C ASN A 227 5.50 4.81 -0.54
N LEU A 228 4.38 4.18 -0.88
CA LEU A 228 3.34 3.75 0.03
C LEU A 228 3.36 2.23 0.17
N ASP A 229 3.06 1.76 1.37
CA ASP A 229 2.82 0.34 1.60
C ASP A 229 1.56 -0.15 0.89
N GLY A 230 1.61 -1.36 0.36
CA GLY A 230 0.48 -2.00 -0.29
C GLY A 230 -0.44 -2.77 0.63
N TRP A 231 -0.06 -2.97 1.89
CA TRP A 231 -0.77 -3.91 2.73
C TRP A 231 -0.60 -3.63 4.23
N THR A 232 -1.58 -2.99 4.84
CA THR A 232 -1.57 -2.78 6.29
C THR A 232 -1.83 -4.07 7.04
N CYS A 233 -0.83 -4.54 7.77
CA CYS A 233 -0.88 -5.77 8.53
C CYS A 233 -1.03 -5.55 10.04
N ASP A 234 -1.43 -6.61 10.74
CA ASP A 234 -1.26 -6.71 12.18
C ASP A 234 0.23 -6.79 12.53
N PHE A 235 0.73 -5.81 13.25
CA PHE A 235 2.16 -5.71 13.61
C PHE A 235 2.64 -6.89 14.45
N LEU A 236 1.83 -7.36 15.36
CA LEU A 236 2.17 -8.43 16.28
C LEU A 236 2.19 -9.78 15.57
N CYS A 237 1.12 -10.12 14.84
CA CYS A 237 1.01 -11.37 14.12
C CYS A 237 2.02 -11.46 12.96
N ALA A 238 2.19 -10.39 12.22
CA ALA A 238 3.08 -10.38 11.05
C ALA A 238 4.54 -10.64 11.43
N ARG A 239 4.96 -10.28 12.65
CA ARG A 239 6.35 -10.45 13.09
C ARG A 239 6.59 -11.59 14.04
N LYS A 240 5.76 -11.76 15.06
CA LYS A 240 5.93 -12.82 16.05
C LYS A 240 5.96 -14.22 15.42
N PHE A 241 5.12 -14.43 14.42
CA PHE A 241 4.96 -15.76 13.84
C PHE A 241 5.53 -15.85 12.42
N GLY A 242 6.05 -14.75 11.89
CA GLY A 242 6.58 -14.69 10.55
C GLY A 242 5.57 -15.13 9.49
N PHE A 243 6.07 -15.69 8.43
CA PHE A 243 5.25 -16.29 7.37
C PHE A 243 5.18 -17.82 7.49
N GLU A 244 5.70 -18.38 8.54
CA GLU A 244 5.52 -19.79 8.84
C GLU A 244 4.03 -20.10 9.00
N GLY A 245 3.55 -21.08 8.29
CA GLY A 245 2.15 -21.45 8.28
C GLY A 245 1.29 -20.66 7.31
N GLY A 246 1.89 -20.00 6.33
CA GLY A 246 1.21 -19.62 5.12
C GLY A 246 0.26 -18.44 5.23
N GLY A 247 0.77 -17.27 5.64
CA GLY A 247 0.00 -16.11 5.34
C GLY A 247 -0.27 -15.09 6.41
N ASN A 248 0.59 -14.97 7.40
CA ASN A 248 0.44 -13.93 8.40
C ASN A 248 0.60 -12.52 7.83
N SER A 249 1.40 -12.37 6.77
CA SER A 249 1.49 -11.10 6.03
C SER A 249 0.21 -10.72 5.31
N ARG A 250 -0.71 -11.66 5.11
CA ARG A 250 -2.02 -11.42 4.50
C ARG A 250 -3.14 -11.24 5.52
N THR A 251 -2.82 -11.28 6.80
CA THR A 251 -3.75 -10.97 7.89
C THR A 251 -3.62 -9.49 8.20
N GLY A 252 -4.63 -8.72 7.85
CA GLY A 252 -4.58 -7.28 7.99
C GLY A 252 -5.93 -6.62 7.78
N VAL A 253 -5.90 -5.35 7.49
CA VAL A 253 -7.09 -4.53 7.33
C VAL A 253 -7.78 -4.77 6.01
N GLY A 254 -9.06 -5.12 6.05
CA GLY A 254 -9.96 -5.18 4.92
C GLY A 254 -9.75 -6.27 3.88
N PRO A 255 -8.61 -6.94 3.77
CA PRO A 255 -8.50 -8.00 2.81
C PRO A 255 -9.47 -9.12 3.09
N ILE A 256 -10.16 -9.53 2.07
CA ILE A 256 -11.08 -10.65 2.11
C ILE A 256 -10.39 -11.94 2.57
N GLU A 257 -9.08 -12.05 2.34
CA GLU A 257 -8.26 -13.15 2.84
C GLU A 257 -8.27 -13.26 4.36
N THR A 258 -8.34 -12.14 5.08
CA THR A 258 -8.45 -12.15 6.54
C THR A 258 -9.73 -12.85 6.97
N TYR A 259 -10.85 -12.56 6.31
CA TYR A 259 -12.12 -13.25 6.56
C TYR A 259 -12.10 -14.71 6.11
N GLY A 260 -11.52 -14.98 4.97
CA GLY A 260 -11.37 -16.33 4.43
C GLY A 260 -10.55 -17.26 5.33
N ARG A 261 -9.52 -16.70 5.99
CA ARG A 261 -8.63 -17.47 6.88
C ARG A 261 -9.14 -17.64 8.30
N LEU A 262 -9.74 -16.59 8.85
CA LEU A 262 -10.12 -16.52 10.27
C LEU A 262 -11.62 -16.74 10.48
N GLY A 263 -12.42 -16.75 9.40
CA GLY A 263 -13.86 -16.64 9.45
C GLY A 263 -14.33 -15.22 9.81
N LEU A 264 -15.59 -14.89 9.57
CA LEU A 264 -16.12 -13.53 9.78
C LEU A 264 -15.90 -13.00 11.19
N LYS A 265 -16.25 -13.79 12.21
CA LYS A 265 -16.17 -13.36 13.61
C LYS A 265 -14.73 -12.98 14.02
N ASN A 266 -13.76 -13.85 13.73
CA ASN A 266 -12.36 -13.60 14.11
C ASN A 266 -11.70 -12.62 13.14
N GLY A 267 -12.03 -12.68 11.84
CA GLY A 267 -11.55 -11.72 10.87
C GLY A 267 -11.96 -10.29 11.20
N MET A 268 -13.22 -10.06 11.62
CA MET A 268 -13.68 -8.74 12.07
C MET A 268 -12.98 -8.27 13.35
N LYS A 269 -12.63 -9.18 14.26
CA LYS A 269 -11.83 -8.82 15.44
C LYS A 269 -10.43 -8.40 15.04
N GLU A 270 -9.81 -9.15 14.14
CA GLU A 270 -8.47 -8.88 13.64
C GLU A 270 -8.41 -7.54 12.92
N THR A 271 -9.29 -7.30 11.95
CA THR A 271 -9.30 -6.04 11.21
C THR A 271 -9.55 -4.83 12.12
N ARG A 272 -10.38 -4.97 13.16
CA ARG A 272 -10.58 -3.91 14.16
C ARG A 272 -9.32 -3.71 15.03
N ALA A 273 -8.65 -4.77 15.43
CA ALA A 273 -7.41 -4.67 16.21
C ALA A 273 -6.32 -3.94 15.42
N VAL A 274 -6.20 -4.24 14.12
CA VAL A 274 -5.27 -3.54 13.22
C VAL A 274 -5.65 -2.06 13.12
N VAL A 275 -6.91 -1.72 12.87
CA VAL A 275 -7.36 -0.32 12.83
C VAL A 275 -7.00 0.42 14.12
N ARG A 276 -7.30 -0.16 15.29
CA ARG A 276 -6.98 0.44 16.58
C ARG A 276 -5.49 0.63 16.80
N SER A 277 -4.65 -0.28 16.27
CA SER A 277 -3.20 -0.12 16.35
C SER A 277 -2.69 1.09 15.57
N HIS A 278 -3.36 1.50 14.50
CA HIS A 278 -3.00 2.68 13.70
C HIS A 278 -3.74 3.95 14.14
N PHE A 279 -5.02 3.85 14.47
CA PHE A 279 -5.91 5.00 14.73
C PHE A 279 -6.05 5.36 16.21
N GLY A 280 -5.64 4.46 17.12
CA GLY A 280 -5.63 4.68 18.56
C GLY A 280 -4.36 5.39 19.05
N ASP A 281 -3.61 4.74 19.94
CA ASP A 281 -2.44 5.35 20.58
C ASP A 281 -1.31 5.69 19.60
N ASN A 282 -1.14 4.90 18.54
CA ASN A 282 -0.11 5.16 17.54
C ASN A 282 -0.43 6.38 16.66
N PHE A 283 -1.69 6.75 16.53
CA PHE A 283 -2.10 8.03 15.95
C PHE A 283 -1.49 9.22 16.69
N LYS A 284 -1.53 9.21 18.01
CA LYS A 284 -0.93 10.27 18.83
C LYS A 284 0.59 10.32 18.68
N ARG A 285 1.24 9.15 18.55
CA ARG A 285 2.70 9.03 18.39
C ARG A 285 3.18 9.59 17.06
N ASN A 286 2.46 9.27 15.98
CA ASN A 286 2.84 9.61 14.61
C ASN A 286 2.20 10.91 14.11
N GLY A 287 1.25 11.46 14.84
CA GLY A 287 0.51 12.67 14.47
C GLY A 287 -0.57 12.43 13.41
N PHE A 288 -0.65 11.24 12.83
CA PHE A 288 -1.71 10.79 11.92
C PHE A 288 -1.83 9.26 11.97
N GLY A 289 -2.95 8.73 11.48
CA GLY A 289 -3.14 7.30 11.28
C GLY A 289 -3.39 7.01 9.80
N TRP A 290 -2.77 5.95 9.27
CA TRP A 290 -2.95 5.57 7.88
C TRP A 290 -3.11 4.06 7.73
N ILE A 291 -4.07 3.69 6.87
CA ILE A 291 -4.40 2.30 6.54
C ILE A 291 -4.63 2.22 5.04
N VAL A 292 -4.10 1.19 4.42
CA VAL A 292 -4.36 0.84 3.04
C VAL A 292 -5.07 -0.52 2.95
N VAL A 293 -6.11 -0.54 2.13
CA VAL A 293 -6.90 -1.74 1.81
C VAL A 293 -6.72 -2.03 0.33
N ASN A 294 -6.14 -3.17 0.02
CA ASN A 294 -6.12 -3.70 -1.34
C ASN A 294 -7.15 -4.81 -1.47
N TRP A 295 -8.12 -4.60 -2.34
CA TRP A 295 -9.21 -5.53 -2.59
C TRP A 295 -9.25 -5.95 -4.05
N GLU A 296 -8.82 -7.15 -4.35
CA GLU A 296 -8.88 -7.67 -5.70
C GLU A 296 -10.31 -8.00 -6.11
N ILE A 297 -10.78 -7.53 -7.26
CA ILE A 297 -12.16 -7.74 -7.71
C ILE A 297 -12.50 -9.23 -7.88
N CYS A 298 -11.55 -10.06 -8.30
CA CYS A 298 -11.75 -11.50 -8.39
C CYS A 298 -12.23 -12.13 -7.06
N LEU A 299 -11.80 -11.57 -5.93
CA LEU A 299 -12.14 -12.09 -4.61
C LEU A 299 -13.62 -11.92 -4.25
N VAL A 300 -14.32 -10.98 -4.89
CA VAL A 300 -15.76 -10.80 -4.70
C VAL A 300 -16.54 -12.06 -5.15
N LYS A 301 -16.09 -12.70 -6.23
CA LYS A 301 -16.69 -13.92 -6.76
C LYS A 301 -16.11 -15.22 -6.22
N LEU A 302 -14.83 -15.20 -5.84
CA LEU A 302 -14.15 -16.38 -5.27
C LEU A 302 -14.59 -16.70 -3.85
N ASN A 303 -15.06 -15.70 -3.11
CA ASN A 303 -15.42 -15.84 -1.71
C ASN A 303 -16.93 -15.76 -1.48
N ARG A 304 -17.32 -15.98 -0.25
CA ARG A 304 -18.72 -15.92 0.16
C ARG A 304 -19.25 -14.48 0.11
N PRO A 305 -20.49 -14.26 -0.34
CA PRO A 305 -21.09 -12.91 -0.43
C PRO A 305 -21.02 -12.12 0.89
N GLU A 306 -21.14 -12.80 2.03
CA GLU A 306 -21.05 -12.16 3.35
C GLU A 306 -19.70 -11.52 3.65
N TYR A 307 -18.62 -11.90 2.96
CA TYR A 307 -17.30 -11.28 3.15
C TYR A 307 -17.25 -9.89 2.52
N THR A 308 -17.90 -9.69 1.39
CA THR A 308 -18.03 -8.34 0.82
C THR A 308 -18.98 -7.47 1.66
N ALA A 309 -20.08 -8.04 2.18
CA ALA A 309 -20.94 -7.35 3.13
C ALA A 309 -20.20 -6.96 4.43
N ALA A 310 -19.22 -7.77 4.86
CA ALA A 310 -18.39 -7.45 6.02
C ALA A 310 -17.50 -6.22 5.80
N LEU A 311 -17.13 -5.88 4.55
CA LEU A 311 -16.44 -4.63 4.23
C LEU A 311 -17.28 -3.41 4.62
N THR A 312 -18.57 -3.42 4.28
CA THR A 312 -19.49 -2.35 4.69
C THR A 312 -19.59 -2.23 6.22
N GLN A 313 -19.76 -3.35 6.91
CA GLN A 313 -19.83 -3.36 8.38
C GLN A 313 -18.52 -2.87 9.02
N TRP A 314 -17.39 -3.27 8.47
CA TRP A 314 -16.09 -2.84 8.96
C TRP A 314 -15.89 -1.34 8.78
N LEU A 315 -16.13 -0.78 7.58
CA LEU A 315 -16.00 0.64 7.31
C LEU A 315 -16.95 1.49 8.18
N LYS A 316 -18.20 1.07 8.36
CA LYS A 316 -19.14 1.72 9.28
C LYS A 316 -18.61 1.72 10.71
N GLY A 317 -18.18 0.56 11.20
CA GLY A 317 -17.63 0.44 12.55
C GLY A 317 -16.36 1.27 12.78
N VAL A 318 -15.51 1.42 11.74
CA VAL A 318 -14.35 2.34 11.82
C VAL A 318 -14.81 3.79 11.94
N ARG A 319 -15.80 4.21 11.12
CA ARG A 319 -16.32 5.57 11.15
C ARG A 319 -17.06 5.89 12.45
N GLU A 320 -17.74 4.91 13.03
CA GLU A 320 -18.39 5.03 14.35
C GLU A 320 -17.37 5.20 15.48
N GLU A 321 -16.29 4.43 15.46
CA GLU A 321 -15.22 4.48 16.49
C GLU A 321 -14.30 5.70 16.30
N PHE A 322 -14.06 6.10 15.04
CA PHE A 322 -13.19 7.21 14.66
C PHE A 322 -13.90 8.12 13.65
N PRO A 323 -14.78 9.02 14.10
CA PRO A 323 -15.65 9.84 13.23
C PRO A 323 -14.92 10.78 12.28
N ASP A 324 -13.66 11.12 12.59
CA ASP A 324 -12.77 11.98 11.79
C ASP A 324 -12.02 11.24 10.69
N THR A 325 -12.32 9.93 10.50
CA THR A 325 -11.72 9.14 9.44
C THR A 325 -12.16 9.64 8.06
N ILE A 326 -11.21 9.83 7.17
CA ILE A 326 -11.43 10.17 5.76
C ILE A 326 -10.98 9.04 4.84
N VAL A 327 -11.61 8.92 3.67
CA VAL A 327 -11.30 7.88 2.67
C VAL A 327 -11.02 8.54 1.32
N PRO A 328 -9.88 9.25 1.18
CA PRO A 328 -9.46 9.89 -0.05
C PRO A 328 -8.84 8.88 -1.03
N LEU A 329 -8.56 9.34 -2.25
CA LEU A 329 -7.70 8.61 -3.18
C LEU A 329 -6.30 8.41 -2.58
N MET A 330 -5.63 7.34 -3.01
CA MET A 330 -4.23 7.11 -2.66
C MET A 330 -3.33 8.27 -3.14
N SER A 331 -3.57 8.79 -4.34
CA SER A 331 -2.89 9.96 -4.86
C SER A 331 -3.13 11.23 -4.05
N GLU A 332 -4.38 11.48 -3.59
CA GLU A 332 -4.70 12.63 -2.74
C GLU A 332 -3.94 12.57 -1.40
N PHE A 333 -3.87 11.40 -0.79
CA PHE A 333 -3.10 11.19 0.44
C PHE A 333 -1.60 11.37 0.21
N GLY A 334 -1.04 10.71 -0.81
CA GLY A 334 0.38 10.80 -1.10
C GLY A 334 0.84 12.22 -1.42
N GLU A 335 0.07 12.98 -2.19
CA GLU A 335 0.37 14.38 -2.50
C GLU A 335 0.18 15.31 -1.27
N ALA A 336 -0.81 15.05 -0.41
CA ALA A 336 -0.96 15.78 0.83
C ALA A 336 0.25 15.55 1.75
N TRP A 337 0.71 14.30 1.87
CA TRP A 337 1.88 13.95 2.65
C TRP A 337 3.17 14.55 2.05
N ARG A 338 3.35 14.47 0.72
CA ARG A 338 4.48 15.04 -0.02
C ARG A 338 4.65 16.52 0.24
N ARG A 339 3.55 17.28 0.26
CA ARG A 339 3.56 18.72 0.53
C ARG A 339 4.05 19.06 1.93
N GLU A 340 3.73 18.24 2.94
CA GLU A 340 4.16 18.46 4.32
C GLU A 340 5.58 17.93 4.59
N ASN A 341 6.04 16.99 3.78
CA ASN A 341 7.30 16.27 3.97
C ASN A 341 8.14 16.34 2.69
N PRO A 342 8.94 17.40 2.49
CA PRO A 342 9.72 17.57 1.26
C PRO A 342 10.91 16.59 1.14
N ASN A 343 11.19 15.82 2.18
CA ASN A 343 12.25 14.79 2.24
C ASN A 343 12.01 13.88 3.47
N ASN A 344 12.96 12.95 3.72
CA ASN A 344 12.91 12.03 4.87
C ASN A 344 13.56 12.56 6.15
N ASP A 345 13.94 13.82 6.25
CA ASP A 345 14.73 14.32 7.39
C ASP A 345 13.98 14.18 8.72
N LYS A 346 12.67 14.32 8.69
CA LYS A 346 11.79 14.21 9.86
C LYS A 346 11.06 12.86 9.98
N LEU A 347 11.45 11.87 9.17
CA LEU A 347 10.82 10.56 9.18
C LEU A 347 11.10 9.86 10.51
N ASP A 348 10.05 9.65 11.30
CA ASP A 348 10.11 8.99 12.61
C ASP A 348 8.74 8.38 12.93
N TYR A 349 8.56 7.11 12.61
CA TYR A 349 7.34 6.38 12.87
C TYR A 349 7.51 5.41 14.04
N ARG A 350 6.60 5.47 14.99
CA ARG A 350 6.63 4.68 16.22
C ARG A 350 5.30 3.98 16.42
N PHE A 351 5.35 2.67 16.55
CA PHE A 351 4.16 1.86 16.79
C PHE A 351 4.36 0.95 17.99
N VAL A 352 3.30 0.80 18.76
CA VAL A 352 3.23 -0.17 19.84
C VAL A 352 1.92 -0.92 19.69
N GLN A 353 1.97 -2.23 19.72
CA GLN A 353 0.78 -3.08 19.80
C GLN A 353 0.97 -4.09 20.91
N ARG A 354 -0.02 -4.19 21.78
CA ARG A 354 -0.06 -5.15 22.87
C ARG A 354 -1.31 -6.00 22.78
N GLY A 355 -1.19 -7.27 23.09
CA GLY A 355 -2.30 -8.23 23.10
C GLY A 355 -1.91 -9.59 22.59
N ASN A 356 -2.91 -10.33 22.15
CA ASN A 356 -2.78 -11.65 21.58
C ASN A 356 -2.92 -11.61 20.08
N CYS A 357 -2.13 -12.38 19.37
CA CYS A 357 -2.37 -12.64 17.96
C CYS A 357 -3.57 -13.57 17.78
N ILE A 358 -4.63 -13.08 17.13
CA ILE A 358 -5.86 -13.86 16.91
C ILE A 358 -5.63 -14.98 15.89
N HIS A 359 -4.62 -14.84 15.06
CA HIS A 359 -4.33 -15.79 13.98
C HIS A 359 -3.92 -17.17 14.46
N ARG A 360 -3.48 -17.33 15.70
CA ARG A 360 -3.09 -18.61 16.26
C ARG A 360 -4.13 -19.19 17.20
N ILE A 361 -4.24 -20.54 17.16
CA ILE A 361 -5.10 -21.32 18.07
C ILE A 361 -4.67 -21.13 19.53
N PHE A 362 -3.35 -21.03 19.76
CA PHE A 362 -2.76 -20.73 21.06
C PHE A 362 -2.30 -19.28 21.07
N SER A 363 -3.16 -18.38 21.51
CA SER A 363 -2.77 -17.00 21.75
C SER A 363 -1.86 -16.92 22.98
N GLU A 364 -0.73 -16.25 22.83
CA GLU A 364 0.14 -15.93 23.94
C GLU A 364 -0.31 -14.58 24.52
N PRO A 365 -0.82 -14.56 25.75
CA PRO A 365 -1.30 -13.33 26.35
C PRO A 365 -0.16 -12.36 26.63
N ASN A 366 -0.48 -11.07 26.61
CA ASN A 366 0.43 -10.00 27.01
C ASN A 366 1.75 -9.88 26.22
N LEU A 367 1.72 -10.20 24.94
CA LEU A 367 2.81 -9.81 24.05
C LEU A 367 2.74 -8.32 23.75
N GLU A 368 3.89 -7.69 23.67
CA GLU A 368 4.02 -6.32 23.21
C GLU A 368 5.10 -6.26 22.13
N ILE A 369 4.73 -5.71 20.98
CA ILE A 369 5.66 -5.39 19.89
C ILE A 369 5.81 -3.89 19.79
N ARG A 370 7.03 -3.43 19.56
CA ARG A 370 7.35 -2.03 19.30
C ARG A 370 8.07 -1.93 17.99
N TRP A 371 7.68 -0.96 17.17
CA TRP A 371 8.33 -0.64 15.92
C TRP A 371 8.83 0.79 15.94
N TYR A 372 10.07 0.96 15.48
CA TYR A 372 10.71 2.23 15.20
C TYR A 372 11.16 2.22 13.74
N MET A 373 10.67 3.14 12.94
CA MET A 373 10.96 3.22 11.51
C MET A 373 11.29 4.65 11.15
N ASN A 374 12.51 4.90 10.78
CA ASN A 374 13.02 6.21 10.42
C ASN A 374 13.99 6.13 9.24
N ARG A 375 14.61 7.26 8.88
CA ARG A 375 15.57 7.31 7.77
C ARG A 375 16.78 6.40 7.97
N LYS A 376 17.19 6.14 9.21
CA LYS A 376 18.42 5.42 9.54
C LYS A 376 18.23 3.91 9.70
N PHE A 377 17.10 3.52 10.22
CA PHE A 377 16.80 2.11 10.49
C PHE A 377 15.32 1.84 10.64
N ARG A 378 14.98 0.57 10.58
CA ARG A 378 13.77 0.05 11.17
C ARG A 378 14.15 -1.00 12.21
N LEU A 379 13.48 -0.97 13.36
CA LEU A 379 13.72 -1.83 14.50
C LEU A 379 12.39 -2.34 15.04
N ALA A 380 12.27 -3.64 15.28
CA ALA A 380 11.18 -4.19 16.05
C ALA A 380 11.68 -4.93 17.27
N THR A 381 11.06 -4.67 18.41
CA THR A 381 11.29 -5.42 19.65
C THR A 381 10.03 -6.15 20.07
N LEU A 382 10.20 -7.28 20.73
CA LEU A 382 9.12 -8.09 21.28
C LEU A 382 9.38 -8.38 22.76
N ARG A 383 8.37 -8.18 23.58
CA ARG A 383 8.36 -8.54 25.00
C ARG A 383 7.16 -9.42 25.32
N ASP A 384 7.42 -10.50 26.05
CA ASP A 384 6.39 -11.33 26.66
C ASP A 384 6.26 -10.95 28.15
N TRP A 385 5.16 -10.29 28.50
CA TRP A 385 4.92 -9.82 29.87
C TRP A 385 4.52 -10.93 30.84
N THR A 386 4.28 -12.14 30.35
CA THR A 386 4.00 -13.30 31.21
C THR A 386 5.26 -14.04 31.60
N LYS A 387 6.37 -13.77 30.94
CA LYS A 387 7.66 -14.39 31.17
C LYS A 387 8.63 -13.37 31.73
N ASN A 388 9.48 -13.79 32.63
CA ASN A 388 10.57 -12.96 33.14
C ASN A 388 11.77 -12.96 32.17
N GLU A 389 11.47 -12.79 30.89
CA GLU A 389 12.46 -12.73 29.82
C GLU A 389 12.76 -11.28 29.42
N PRO A 390 13.97 -10.97 28.97
CA PRO A 390 14.28 -9.64 28.45
C PRO A 390 13.51 -9.35 27.17
N GLU A 391 13.36 -8.07 26.87
CA GLU A 391 12.87 -7.61 25.57
C GLU A 391 13.88 -7.98 24.47
N MET A 392 13.39 -8.59 23.40
CA MET A 392 14.20 -9.11 22.32
C MET A 392 14.01 -8.32 21.03
N ILE A 393 15.08 -8.06 20.32
CA ILE A 393 15.04 -7.55 18.95
C ILE A 393 14.66 -8.69 18.01
N ILE A 394 13.61 -8.48 17.22
CA ILE A 394 13.09 -9.46 16.27
C ILE A 394 13.20 -9.00 14.82
N ASP A 395 13.43 -7.73 14.60
CA ASP A 395 13.71 -7.14 13.29
C ASP A 395 14.64 -5.94 13.48
N PHE A 396 15.71 -5.89 12.72
CA PHE A 396 16.61 -4.76 12.68
C PHE A 396 17.22 -4.63 11.29
N THR A 397 16.83 -3.61 10.59
CA THR A 397 17.35 -3.27 9.27
C THR A 397 17.98 -1.89 9.32
N ARG A 398 19.25 -1.79 8.94
CA ARG A 398 20.03 -0.55 8.90
C ARG A 398 19.95 0.06 7.50
N TYR A 399 19.39 1.26 7.39
CA TYR A 399 19.28 2.01 6.14
C TYR A 399 20.48 2.95 5.90
N ASP A 400 21.28 3.21 6.93
CA ASP A 400 22.53 3.96 6.83
C ASP A 400 23.65 3.19 6.14
N LEU A 401 23.49 1.88 5.96
CA LEU A 401 24.41 1.04 5.20
C LEU A 401 24.10 1.09 3.70
N PRO A 402 25.10 0.86 2.82
CA PRO A 402 24.86 0.68 1.39
C PRO A 402 23.87 -0.45 1.10
N ALA A 403 23.02 -0.25 0.09
CA ALA A 403 22.07 -1.24 -0.35
C ALA A 403 22.15 -1.41 -1.87
N LYS A 404 21.76 -2.59 -2.35
CA LYS A 404 21.71 -2.87 -3.78
C LYS A 404 20.55 -3.79 -4.08
N GLU A 405 19.75 -3.38 -5.04
CA GLU A 405 18.71 -4.23 -5.60
C GLU A 405 19.29 -5.39 -6.41
N PRO A 406 18.55 -6.52 -6.50
CA PRO A 406 18.97 -7.62 -7.34
C PRO A 406 19.01 -7.21 -8.83
N PRO A 407 19.84 -7.86 -9.65
CA PRO A 407 19.86 -7.63 -11.10
C PRO A 407 18.50 -8.01 -11.72
N ASP A 408 18.26 -7.54 -12.94
CA ASP A 408 17.05 -7.82 -13.66
C ASP A 408 16.78 -9.33 -13.82
N ALA A 409 15.50 -9.72 -13.71
CA ALA A 409 15.10 -11.10 -13.82
C ALA A 409 15.13 -11.60 -15.24
N SER A 410 15.36 -12.89 -15.33
CA SER A 410 14.92 -13.66 -16.47
C SER A 410 13.51 -14.21 -16.20
N VAL A 411 12.62 -14.13 -17.17
CA VAL A 411 11.28 -14.74 -17.10
C VAL A 411 11.35 -16.24 -16.77
N ARG A 412 12.45 -16.90 -17.16
CA ARG A 412 12.72 -18.33 -16.88
C ARG A 412 13.11 -18.60 -15.43
N LYS A 413 13.71 -17.62 -14.75
CA LYS A 413 14.14 -17.70 -13.34
C LYS A 413 13.68 -16.46 -12.57
N PRO A 414 12.38 -16.33 -12.32
CA PRO A 414 11.81 -15.09 -11.78
C PRO A 414 12.12 -14.87 -10.29
N LYS A 415 12.34 -15.93 -9.53
CA LYS A 415 12.49 -15.83 -8.08
C LYS A 415 13.74 -15.07 -7.71
N ARG A 416 13.58 -13.95 -7.00
CA ARG A 416 14.64 -13.10 -6.50
C ARG A 416 14.29 -12.57 -5.15
N ASN A 417 15.30 -12.31 -4.36
CA ASN A 417 15.15 -11.65 -3.08
C ASN A 417 15.27 -10.13 -3.25
N TRP A 418 14.15 -9.44 -3.12
CA TRP A 418 14.04 -7.98 -3.09
C TRP A 418 14.03 -7.43 -1.67
N SER A 419 14.15 -8.28 -0.66
CA SER A 419 14.11 -7.84 0.73
C SER A 419 15.40 -7.12 1.11
N LEU A 420 15.25 -5.99 1.76
CA LEU A 420 16.33 -5.28 2.44
C LEU A 420 16.30 -5.62 3.93
N VAL A 421 16.85 -6.78 4.29
CA VAL A 421 16.93 -7.26 5.67
C VAL A 421 18.39 -7.63 5.96
N ASN A 422 19.12 -6.71 6.57
CA ASN A 422 20.57 -6.78 6.61
C ASN A 422 21.16 -7.04 8.00
N ARG A 423 20.39 -7.05 9.07
CA ARG A 423 20.90 -7.32 10.43
C ARG A 423 20.14 -8.42 11.16
N ILE A 424 18.89 -8.22 11.50
CA ILE A 424 18.03 -9.20 12.19
C ILE A 424 16.68 -9.26 11.50
N ASN A 425 16.21 -10.46 11.19
CA ASN A 425 14.84 -10.67 10.74
C ASN A 425 14.32 -12.04 11.18
N GLN A 426 13.48 -12.04 12.20
CA GLN A 426 12.91 -13.27 12.76
C GLN A 426 11.93 -13.99 11.81
N LYS A 427 11.67 -13.49 10.64
CA LYS A 427 10.82 -14.19 9.67
C LYS A 427 11.40 -15.46 9.17
N GLN A 428 12.28 -15.90 9.67
CA GLN A 428 12.52 -16.83 9.62
C GLN A 428 12.94 -17.94 9.13
N ARG A 429 13.55 -18.09 8.30
CA ARG A 429 14.10 -19.25 7.61
C ARG A 429 15.62 -19.37 7.79
N ARG A 430 16.23 -18.38 8.38
CA ARG A 430 17.66 -18.35 8.65
C ARG A 430 17.88 -18.45 10.16
N ARG A 431 18.66 -19.43 10.60
CA ARG A 431 18.95 -19.63 12.03
C ARG A 431 19.70 -18.44 12.63
N GLU A 432 20.50 -17.76 11.82
CA GLU A 432 21.24 -16.57 12.20
C GLU A 432 20.33 -15.35 12.49
N ASP A 433 19.08 -15.40 12.05
CA ASP A 433 18.11 -14.34 12.31
C ASP A 433 17.33 -14.55 13.63
N ALA A 434 17.84 -15.37 14.54
CA ALA A 434 17.25 -15.55 15.85
C ALA A 434 17.17 -14.23 16.63
N PRO A 435 16.13 -14.02 17.46
CA PRO A 435 16.02 -12.84 18.29
C PRO A 435 17.24 -12.67 19.19
N ILE A 436 17.68 -11.43 19.36
CA ILE A 436 18.77 -11.06 20.26
C ILE A 436 18.31 -10.05 21.32
N PRO A 437 18.88 -10.08 22.53
CA PRO A 437 18.58 -9.05 23.51
C PRO A 437 19.18 -7.69 23.08
N LEU A 438 18.59 -6.59 23.55
CA LEU A 438 19.09 -5.22 23.29
C LEU A 438 20.55 -5.05 23.71
N SER A 439 20.99 -5.77 24.74
CA SER A 439 22.38 -5.76 25.24
C SER A 439 23.39 -6.34 24.23
N ALA A 440 22.92 -7.11 23.24
CA ALA A 440 23.78 -7.68 22.20
C ALA A 440 24.04 -6.75 21.01
N LEU A 441 23.46 -5.55 20.99
CA LEU A 441 23.80 -4.52 20.02
C LEU A 441 25.26 -4.09 20.21
N THR A 442 25.95 -3.89 19.09
CA THR A 442 27.27 -3.23 19.09
C THR A 442 27.15 -1.80 19.61
N GLU A 443 28.26 -1.19 20.01
CA GLU A 443 28.26 0.20 20.46
C GLU A 443 27.76 1.17 19.37
N GLU A 444 28.14 0.92 18.12
CA GLU A 444 27.65 1.70 16.96
C GLU A 444 26.13 1.55 16.77
N GLU A 445 25.62 0.31 16.80
CA GLU A 445 24.19 0.03 16.68
C GLU A 445 23.41 0.65 17.84
N ARG A 446 23.97 0.61 19.05
CA ARG A 446 23.34 1.20 20.23
C ARG A 446 23.25 2.72 20.09
N ARG A 447 24.31 3.40 19.69
CA ARG A 447 24.27 4.84 19.41
C ARG A 447 23.22 5.20 18.37
N LEU A 448 23.07 4.37 17.34
CA LEU A 448 22.07 4.57 16.29
C LEU A 448 20.64 4.50 16.81
N VAL A 449 20.34 3.59 17.74
CA VAL A 449 18.97 3.34 18.22
C VAL A 449 18.60 4.09 19.48
N ASP A 450 19.58 4.49 20.32
CA ASP A 450 19.32 5.09 21.64
C ASP A 450 18.47 6.37 21.57
N GLU A 451 18.66 7.19 20.53
CA GLU A 451 17.87 8.40 20.32
C GLU A 451 16.37 8.15 20.16
N TYR A 452 16.02 7.01 19.57
CA TYR A 452 14.65 6.68 19.20
C TYR A 452 14.02 5.64 20.13
N TYR A 453 14.85 4.76 20.72
CA TYR A 453 14.37 3.68 21.54
C TYR A 453 13.92 4.17 22.92
N GLN A 454 12.68 3.82 23.28
CA GLN A 454 12.13 4.09 24.60
C GLN A 454 11.80 2.77 25.30
N SER A 455 12.57 2.45 26.34
CA SER A 455 12.33 1.25 27.15
C SER A 455 10.89 1.23 27.73
N PRO A 456 10.23 0.06 27.79
CA PRO A 456 8.96 -0.08 28.47
C PRO A 456 8.94 0.45 29.91
N ALA A 457 10.07 0.34 30.60
CA ALA A 457 10.22 0.81 31.98
C ALA A 457 10.16 2.35 32.11
N SER A 458 10.43 3.08 31.02
CA SER A 458 10.39 4.54 30.97
C SER A 458 9.06 5.11 30.41
N SER A 459 8.14 4.25 30.00
CA SER A 459 6.86 4.65 29.43
C SER A 459 5.84 5.01 30.53
N PRO A 460 5.24 6.22 30.51
CA PRO A 460 4.23 6.63 31.52
C PRO A 460 2.94 5.81 31.50
N MET A 461 2.76 4.91 30.53
CA MET A 461 1.52 4.14 30.34
C MET A 461 1.47 2.82 31.13
N LEU A 462 2.36 2.58 32.08
CA LEU A 462 2.39 1.39 32.93
C LEU A 462 2.12 1.66 34.40
N LYS A 463 1.43 2.75 34.71
CA LYS A 463 0.86 2.99 36.03
C LYS A 463 -0.64 2.73 36.05
#